data_3c1c6a2a9c60f6a7c6f86c14165a0709
#
_entry.id   3c1c6a2a9c60f6a7c6f86c14165a0709
#
_cell.length_a   1.000
_cell.length_b   1.000
_cell.length_c   1.000
_cell.angle_alpha   90.00
_cell.angle_beta   90.00
_cell.angle_gamma   90.00
#
_symmetry.space_group_name_H-M   'P 1'
#
loop_
_entity.id
_entity.type
_entity.pdbx_description
1 polymer ?
#
loop_
_entity_poly.entity_id
_entity_poly.type
_entity_poly.pdbx_seq_one_letter_code
_entity_poly.pdbx_strand_id
1 'polypeptide(L)'
;GAMEPYSDTRTDVEKFTFFCKAVLSILPVIDFRPDLIHCHDWQTGLIPVYLKTEFAANPFFWGIKTMMTIHNLRFQGVWDINTMKGLSGLPDYLFTPDKLEFKKDANMLKGGIVYSDFVTTVSNTYAQEIQTAYYGEGLDGLLSARNQSLFGIVNGVDYSLYDPSNDVKLYRNYSEYNHREGKAANKAELQKQLGLEVNPNKYMIGLISRLTDQKGLDLVRYAMDRLIDDNTQIVVIGTGDPSYEEMFRYYAWCNSDKVSANILYSDDLAHKLYAAADAFLMPSLFEPCGLTQIIAFHYGTIPIVRETGGLKDTVIPLNEFEDTGDGFSFSNYNGDELINTVNYSKYIYFEQPEIWDHMITRAMEKNLSWGVSKRRYEELYNTLIGR
;
A
#
# COMPACT_ATOMS: atom_id res chain seq x y z
N GLY A 1 -13.55 -26.46 4.48
CA GLY A 1 -12.54 -25.40 4.57
C GLY A 1 -13.21 -24.05 4.56
N ALA A 2 -12.64 -23.07 5.24
CA ALA A 2 -13.16 -21.71 5.24
C ALA A 2 -13.24 -21.20 3.80
N MET A 3 -14.41 -20.74 3.36
CA MET A 3 -14.62 -20.23 2.00
C MET A 3 -13.98 -18.86 1.80
N GLU A 4 -13.70 -18.14 2.89
CA GLU A 4 -13.10 -16.81 2.85
C GLU A 4 -11.59 -16.86 3.07
N PRO A 5 -10.79 -16.00 2.40
CA PRO A 5 -9.34 -15.97 2.57
C PRO A 5 -8.93 -15.65 4.02
N TYR A 6 -9.69 -14.81 4.70
CA TYR A 6 -9.50 -14.49 6.12
C TYR A 6 -10.80 -14.75 6.88
N SER A 7 -10.69 -15.50 7.99
CA SER A 7 -11.83 -15.84 8.85
C SER A 7 -11.60 -15.31 10.27
N ASP A 8 -11.32 -16.18 11.21
CA ASP A 8 -10.82 -15.82 12.53
C ASP A 8 -9.33 -16.18 12.66
N THR A 9 -8.64 -15.53 13.57
CA THR A 9 -7.16 -15.69 13.71
C THR A 9 -6.73 -17.14 13.92
N ARG A 10 -7.50 -17.93 14.67
CA ARG A 10 -7.16 -19.34 14.95
C ARG A 10 -7.27 -20.19 13.68
N THR A 11 -8.39 -20.09 12.99
CA THR A 11 -8.63 -20.80 11.73
C THR A 11 -7.61 -20.39 10.67
N ASP A 12 -7.23 -19.12 10.62
CA ASP A 12 -6.23 -18.63 9.67
C ASP A 12 -4.84 -19.18 9.97
N VAL A 13 -4.42 -19.23 11.25
CA VAL A 13 -3.12 -19.81 11.64
C VAL A 13 -3.07 -21.30 11.30
N GLU A 14 -4.13 -22.07 11.57
CA GLU A 14 -4.23 -23.49 11.21
C GLU A 14 -4.14 -23.68 9.69
N LYS A 15 -4.93 -22.94 8.94
CA LYS A 15 -4.98 -23.00 7.47
C LYS A 15 -3.62 -22.68 6.84
N PHE A 16 -2.96 -21.62 7.26
CA PHE A 16 -1.69 -21.20 6.68
C PHE A 16 -0.50 -22.02 7.18
N THR A 17 -0.55 -22.58 8.38
CA THR A 17 0.42 -23.58 8.83
C THR A 17 0.36 -24.84 7.95
N PHE A 18 -0.84 -25.36 7.71
CA PHE A 18 -1.05 -26.48 6.79
C PHE A 18 -0.59 -26.15 5.37
N PHE A 19 -0.96 -24.96 4.86
CA PHE A 19 -0.57 -24.49 3.53
C PHE A 19 0.95 -24.48 3.36
N CYS A 20 1.70 -23.91 4.30
CA CYS A 20 3.15 -23.85 4.25
C CYS A 20 3.81 -25.23 4.12
N LYS A 21 3.31 -26.21 4.87
CA LYS A 21 3.82 -27.58 4.81
C LYS A 21 3.40 -28.30 3.52
N ALA A 22 2.16 -28.10 3.07
CA ALA A 22 1.61 -28.70 1.85
C ALA A 22 2.37 -28.23 0.61
N VAL A 23 2.72 -26.95 0.51
CA VAL A 23 3.51 -26.38 -0.61
C VAL A 23 4.82 -27.14 -0.78
N LEU A 24 5.58 -27.38 0.28
CA LEU A 24 6.84 -28.14 0.18
C LEU A 24 6.60 -29.62 -0.12
N SER A 25 5.60 -30.23 0.54
CA SER A 25 5.32 -31.65 0.38
C SER A 25 4.89 -32.04 -1.04
N ILE A 26 4.21 -31.14 -1.77
CA ILE A 26 3.73 -31.43 -3.13
C ILE A 26 4.85 -31.36 -4.18
N LEU A 27 5.92 -30.59 -3.97
CA LEU A 27 6.97 -30.35 -4.97
C LEU A 27 7.59 -31.64 -5.50
N PRO A 28 8.00 -32.62 -4.67
CA PRO A 28 8.51 -33.91 -5.17
C PRO A 28 7.43 -34.74 -5.88
N VAL A 29 6.16 -34.60 -5.48
CA VAL A 29 5.05 -35.39 -6.05
C VAL A 29 4.75 -34.97 -7.49
N ILE A 30 4.85 -33.66 -7.77
CA ILE A 30 4.63 -33.10 -9.12
C ILE A 30 5.91 -32.99 -9.94
N ASP A 31 7.04 -33.51 -9.42
CA ASP A 31 8.37 -33.46 -10.04
C ASP A 31 8.80 -32.04 -10.43
N PHE A 32 8.46 -31.05 -9.58
CA PHE A 32 8.85 -29.64 -9.77
C PHE A 32 9.83 -29.20 -8.70
N ARG A 33 11.10 -29.08 -9.05
CA ARG A 33 12.15 -28.60 -8.16
C ARG A 33 12.49 -27.16 -8.53
N PRO A 34 12.04 -26.15 -7.74
CA PRO A 34 12.36 -24.74 -7.98
C PRO A 34 13.83 -24.43 -7.60
N ASP A 35 14.43 -23.43 -8.23
CA ASP A 35 15.70 -22.83 -7.79
C ASP A 35 15.49 -21.92 -6.57
N LEU A 36 14.31 -21.27 -6.49
CA LEU A 36 13.95 -20.30 -5.48
C LEU A 36 12.46 -20.40 -5.12
N ILE A 37 12.13 -20.22 -3.85
CA ILE A 37 10.76 -20.07 -3.36
C ILE A 37 10.62 -18.64 -2.82
N HIS A 38 9.70 -17.86 -3.41
CA HIS A 38 9.36 -16.53 -2.97
C HIS A 38 8.10 -16.55 -2.10
N CYS A 39 8.26 -16.14 -0.87
CA CYS A 39 7.23 -16.12 0.17
C CYS A 39 6.72 -14.69 0.40
N HIS A 40 5.45 -14.55 0.74
CA HIS A 40 4.82 -13.25 0.97
C HIS A 40 4.08 -13.25 2.31
N ASP A 41 4.45 -12.33 3.19
CA ASP A 41 3.84 -12.08 4.50
C ASP A 41 3.82 -13.32 5.43
N TRP A 42 3.17 -13.17 6.59
CA TRP A 42 3.11 -14.18 7.64
C TRP A 42 2.45 -15.50 7.18
N GLN A 43 1.52 -15.42 6.23
CA GLN A 43 0.80 -16.58 5.71
C GLN A 43 1.73 -17.63 5.12
N THR A 44 2.88 -17.23 4.62
CA THR A 44 3.91 -18.10 4.05
C THR A 44 5.16 -18.19 4.90
N GLY A 45 5.15 -17.58 6.08
CA GLY A 45 6.31 -17.43 6.96
C GLY A 45 6.95 -18.73 7.43
N LEU A 46 6.19 -19.83 7.51
CA LEU A 46 6.75 -21.12 7.92
C LEU A 46 7.39 -21.91 6.76
N ILE A 47 7.22 -21.52 5.50
CA ILE A 47 7.88 -22.22 4.36
C ILE A 47 9.40 -22.21 4.50
N PRO A 48 10.09 -21.07 4.71
CA PRO A 48 11.53 -21.06 4.91
C PRO A 48 11.96 -21.84 6.16
N VAL A 49 11.14 -21.82 7.22
CA VAL A 49 11.42 -22.59 8.45
C VAL A 49 11.42 -24.08 8.14
N TYR A 50 10.35 -24.61 7.56
CA TYR A 50 10.24 -26.03 7.19
C TYR A 50 11.35 -26.44 6.22
N LEU A 51 11.64 -25.63 5.20
CA LEU A 51 12.67 -25.92 4.21
C LEU A 51 14.07 -26.13 4.86
N LYS A 52 14.41 -25.27 5.82
CA LYS A 52 15.71 -25.29 6.51
C LYS A 52 15.76 -26.25 7.73
N THR A 53 14.64 -26.89 8.07
CA THR A 53 14.56 -27.78 9.25
C THR A 53 14.00 -29.16 8.87
N GLU A 54 12.70 -29.32 8.80
CA GLU A 54 12.04 -30.62 8.57
C GLU A 54 12.41 -31.26 7.22
N PHE A 55 12.47 -30.44 6.15
CA PHE A 55 12.80 -30.88 4.80
C PHE A 55 14.31 -30.87 4.49
N ALA A 56 15.14 -30.34 5.38
CA ALA A 56 16.59 -30.16 5.13
C ALA A 56 17.37 -31.48 4.90
N ALA A 57 16.89 -32.59 5.44
CA ALA A 57 17.49 -33.90 5.25
C ALA A 57 17.20 -34.55 3.88
N ASN A 58 16.19 -34.08 3.16
CA ASN A 58 15.80 -34.63 1.86
C ASN A 58 16.61 -33.95 0.73
N PRO A 59 17.40 -34.72 -0.06
CA PRO A 59 18.23 -34.17 -1.15
C PRO A 59 17.46 -33.37 -2.21
N PHE A 60 16.17 -33.65 -2.38
CA PHE A 60 15.32 -32.90 -3.33
C PHE A 60 15.35 -31.39 -3.04
N PHE A 61 15.43 -30.97 -1.76
CA PHE A 61 15.35 -29.57 -1.34
C PHE A 61 16.71 -28.86 -1.23
N TRP A 62 17.80 -29.58 -1.41
CA TRP A 62 19.12 -28.97 -1.23
C TRP A 62 19.38 -27.86 -2.25
N GLY A 63 19.89 -26.73 -1.76
CA GLY A 63 20.24 -25.58 -2.59
C GLY A 63 19.07 -24.70 -3.03
N ILE A 64 17.83 -25.08 -2.74
CA ILE A 64 16.68 -24.19 -2.97
C ILE A 64 16.82 -22.94 -2.10
N LYS A 65 16.75 -21.79 -2.73
CA LYS A 65 16.83 -20.47 -2.07
C LYS A 65 15.46 -19.97 -1.64
N THR A 66 15.46 -19.01 -0.74
CA THR A 66 14.20 -18.42 -0.24
C THR A 66 14.30 -16.90 -0.21
N MET A 67 13.20 -16.25 -0.57
CA MET A 67 12.99 -14.82 -0.41
C MET A 67 11.68 -14.59 0.36
N MET A 68 11.67 -13.66 1.30
CA MET A 68 10.47 -13.25 2.06
C MET A 68 10.16 -11.80 1.78
N THR A 69 8.98 -11.51 1.20
CA THR A 69 8.48 -10.14 1.04
C THR A 69 7.52 -9.78 2.18
N ILE A 70 7.78 -8.66 2.82
CA ILE A 70 6.94 -8.04 3.84
C ILE A 70 6.12 -6.94 3.16
N HIS A 71 4.80 -7.13 3.02
CA HIS A 71 3.89 -6.11 2.47
C HIS A 71 3.42 -5.14 3.56
N ASN A 72 3.17 -5.65 4.78
CA ASN A 72 2.85 -4.82 5.94
C ASN A 72 3.30 -5.53 7.23
N LEU A 73 4.32 -4.98 7.86
CA LEU A 73 4.94 -5.55 9.06
C LEU A 73 4.00 -5.62 10.28
N ARG A 74 2.92 -4.84 10.28
CA ARG A 74 1.92 -4.87 11.37
C ARG A 74 1.23 -6.22 11.50
N PHE A 75 1.14 -6.99 10.42
CA PHE A 75 0.49 -8.31 10.39
C PHE A 75 1.54 -9.41 10.42
N GLN A 76 1.67 -10.12 11.55
CA GLN A 76 2.80 -11.00 11.79
C GLN A 76 2.44 -12.48 11.99
N GLY A 77 1.15 -12.82 12.14
CA GLY A 77 0.72 -14.19 12.41
C GLY A 77 1.25 -14.69 13.76
N VAL A 78 0.90 -13.96 14.84
CA VAL A 78 1.32 -14.27 16.21
C VAL A 78 0.26 -15.11 16.90
N TRP A 79 0.67 -16.21 17.52
CA TRP A 79 -0.20 -17.11 18.26
C TRP A 79 0.55 -17.82 19.40
N ASP A 80 -0.18 -18.37 20.38
CA ASP A 80 0.46 -19.05 21.52
C ASP A 80 1.35 -20.22 21.07
N ILE A 81 2.49 -20.38 21.77
CA ILE A 81 3.53 -21.35 21.40
C ILE A 81 3.01 -22.79 21.39
N ASN A 82 2.16 -23.18 22.36
CA ASN A 82 1.72 -24.57 22.47
C ASN A 82 0.80 -24.96 21.33
N THR A 83 -0.13 -24.06 20.96
CA THR A 83 -0.99 -24.25 19.78
C THR A 83 -0.14 -24.30 18.50
N MET A 84 0.83 -23.40 18.35
CA MET A 84 1.72 -23.39 17.18
C MET A 84 2.57 -24.66 17.08
N LYS A 85 3.09 -25.19 18.19
CA LYS A 85 3.78 -26.49 18.22
C LYS A 85 2.86 -27.62 17.76
N GLY A 86 1.63 -27.65 18.29
CA GLY A 86 0.64 -28.67 17.94
C GLY A 86 0.24 -28.65 16.46
N LEU A 87 0.06 -27.45 15.89
CA LEU A 87 -0.33 -27.28 14.48
C LEU A 87 0.83 -27.52 13.52
N SER A 88 2.01 -26.98 13.83
CA SER A 88 3.17 -27.01 12.95
C SER A 88 3.95 -28.33 12.98
N GLY A 89 3.94 -29.02 14.13
CA GLY A 89 4.80 -30.18 14.36
C GLY A 89 6.29 -29.80 14.52
N LEU A 90 6.61 -28.52 14.61
CA LEU A 90 7.98 -28.05 14.77
C LEU A 90 8.51 -28.34 16.18
N PRO A 91 9.80 -28.74 16.35
CA PRO A 91 10.38 -29.06 17.63
C PRO A 91 10.63 -27.83 18.51
N ASP A 92 10.71 -28.06 19.83
CA ASP A 92 10.81 -27.02 20.85
C ASP A 92 11.95 -26.03 20.63
N TYR A 93 13.09 -26.49 20.14
CA TYR A 93 14.27 -25.65 19.94
C TYR A 93 14.07 -24.52 18.90
N LEU A 94 12.97 -24.54 18.12
CA LEU A 94 12.61 -23.50 17.18
C LEU A 94 11.81 -22.36 17.83
N PHE A 95 11.25 -22.57 19.00
CA PHE A 95 10.46 -21.58 19.72
C PHE A 95 11.30 -20.84 20.79
N THR A 96 12.40 -20.25 20.32
CA THR A 96 13.37 -19.46 21.11
C THR A 96 13.41 -18.01 20.62
N PRO A 97 13.87 -17.04 21.45
CA PRO A 97 13.88 -15.61 21.12
C PRO A 97 14.68 -15.27 19.85
N ASP A 98 15.66 -16.08 19.48
CA ASP A 98 16.45 -15.94 18.25
C ASP A 98 15.77 -16.54 17.01
N LYS A 99 14.62 -17.22 17.17
CA LYS A 99 13.89 -17.90 16.07
C LYS A 99 12.42 -17.48 16.02
N LEU A 100 11.48 -18.35 16.41
CA LEU A 100 10.04 -18.11 16.26
C LEU A 100 9.40 -17.43 17.46
N GLU A 101 10.00 -17.49 18.66
CA GLU A 101 9.42 -16.87 19.84
C GLU A 101 9.39 -15.35 19.71
N PHE A 102 8.25 -14.74 20.09
CA PHE A 102 8.04 -13.29 20.08
C PHE A 102 7.09 -12.91 21.24
N LYS A 103 7.63 -12.22 22.25
CA LYS A 103 6.85 -11.75 23.41
C LYS A 103 6.08 -12.88 24.13
N LYS A 104 6.69 -14.04 24.24
CA LYS A 104 6.16 -15.31 24.80
C LYS A 104 5.20 -16.08 23.91
N ASP A 105 4.91 -15.58 22.70
CA ASP A 105 4.13 -16.25 21.67
C ASP A 105 5.04 -16.70 20.52
N ALA A 106 4.47 -17.37 19.52
CA ALA A 106 5.15 -17.73 18.28
C ALA A 106 4.73 -16.77 17.16
N ASN A 107 5.70 -16.37 16.32
CA ASN A 107 5.48 -15.41 15.25
C ASN A 107 5.91 -16.00 13.91
N MET A 108 4.94 -16.20 13.00
CA MET A 108 5.16 -16.84 11.70
C MET A 108 6.01 -15.97 10.76
N LEU A 109 5.76 -14.66 10.72
CA LEU A 109 6.55 -13.74 9.90
C LEU A 109 7.99 -13.66 10.38
N LYS A 110 8.21 -13.60 11.70
CA LYS A 110 9.55 -13.66 12.30
C LYS A 110 10.31 -14.90 11.85
N GLY A 111 9.67 -16.07 11.88
CA GLY A 111 10.24 -17.31 11.35
C GLY A 111 10.67 -17.16 9.90
N GLY A 112 9.80 -16.60 9.06
CA GLY A 112 10.10 -16.30 7.67
C GLY A 112 11.31 -15.38 7.47
N ILE A 113 11.40 -14.31 8.24
CA ILE A 113 12.52 -13.35 8.21
C ILE A 113 13.82 -14.02 8.65
N VAL A 114 13.79 -14.81 9.73
CA VAL A 114 14.99 -15.49 10.28
C VAL A 114 15.57 -16.52 9.29
N TYR A 115 14.70 -17.28 8.63
CA TYR A 115 15.10 -18.44 7.83
C TYR A 115 15.22 -18.17 6.33
N SER A 116 14.77 -17.02 5.82
CA SER A 116 14.93 -16.66 4.41
C SER A 116 16.35 -16.20 4.08
N ASP A 117 16.79 -16.47 2.85
CA ASP A 117 18.10 -16.01 2.36
C ASP A 117 18.05 -14.48 2.14
N PHE A 118 17.06 -13.94 1.45
CA PHE A 118 16.79 -12.52 1.32
C PHE A 118 15.42 -12.14 1.91
N VAL A 119 15.33 -10.91 2.38
CA VAL A 119 14.07 -10.26 2.81
C VAL A 119 13.85 -9.05 1.93
N THR A 120 12.62 -8.88 1.46
CA THR A 120 12.23 -7.67 0.72
C THR A 120 11.04 -7.00 1.38
N THR A 121 10.87 -5.72 1.11
CA THR A 121 9.64 -4.99 1.41
C THR A 121 9.30 -4.05 0.28
N VAL A 122 8.17 -3.36 0.38
CA VAL A 122 7.51 -2.72 -0.75
C VAL A 122 7.85 -1.24 -0.95
N SER A 123 8.95 -0.76 -0.35
CA SER A 123 9.60 0.52 -0.67
C SER A 123 10.98 0.62 -0.01
N ASN A 124 11.87 1.46 -0.55
CA ASN A 124 13.19 1.69 0.05
C ASN A 124 13.08 2.43 1.38
N THR A 125 12.25 3.46 1.45
CA THR A 125 12.00 4.20 2.70
C THR A 125 11.41 3.27 3.76
N TYR A 126 10.42 2.44 3.41
CA TYR A 126 9.86 1.50 4.37
C TYR A 126 10.87 0.46 4.85
N ALA A 127 11.78 -0.02 3.98
CA ALA A 127 12.87 -0.90 4.40
C ALA A 127 13.77 -0.25 5.47
N GLN A 128 13.94 1.06 5.45
CA GLN A 128 14.67 1.80 6.48
C GLN A 128 13.82 2.05 7.74
N GLU A 129 12.57 2.45 7.56
CA GLU A 129 11.62 2.73 8.65
C GLU A 129 11.43 1.51 9.56
N ILE A 130 11.20 0.31 9.01
CA ILE A 130 10.95 -0.91 9.79
C ILE A 130 12.17 -1.41 10.59
N GLN A 131 13.34 -0.85 10.37
CA GLN A 131 14.54 -1.08 11.20
C GLN A 131 14.60 -0.17 12.43
N THR A 132 13.61 0.70 12.64
CA THR A 132 13.51 1.62 13.77
C THR A 132 12.45 1.16 14.76
N ALA A 133 12.61 1.48 16.04
CA ALA A 133 11.66 1.10 17.07
C ALA A 133 10.24 1.65 16.85
N TYR A 134 10.11 2.78 16.15
CA TYR A 134 8.82 3.42 15.89
C TYR A 134 7.99 2.65 14.84
N TYR A 135 8.62 2.14 13.79
CA TYR A 135 7.93 1.45 12.69
C TYR A 135 8.15 -0.07 12.68
N GLY A 136 9.06 -0.59 13.49
CA GLY A 136 9.52 -1.98 13.44
C GLY A 136 8.59 -3.00 14.09
N GLU A 137 7.49 -2.58 14.72
CA GLU A 137 6.46 -3.45 15.34
C GLU A 137 7.07 -4.53 16.27
N GLY A 138 8.20 -4.20 16.90
CA GLY A 138 8.98 -5.08 17.77
C GLY A 138 9.92 -6.06 17.07
N LEU A 139 10.06 -5.95 15.74
CA LEU A 139 11.02 -6.72 14.94
C LEU A 139 12.17 -5.85 14.39
N ASP A 140 12.26 -4.59 14.81
CA ASP A 140 13.28 -3.62 14.40
C ASP A 140 14.71 -4.13 14.58
N GLY A 141 15.01 -4.74 15.72
CA GLY A 141 16.32 -5.32 16.00
C GLY A 141 16.68 -6.48 15.05
N LEU A 142 15.73 -7.35 14.72
CA LEU A 142 15.91 -8.43 13.75
C LEU A 142 16.12 -7.85 12.34
N LEU A 143 15.28 -6.92 11.93
CA LEU A 143 15.35 -6.30 10.59
C LEU A 143 16.64 -5.50 10.41
N SER A 144 17.10 -4.79 11.45
CA SER A 144 18.40 -4.13 11.48
C SER A 144 19.56 -5.11 11.36
N ALA A 145 19.49 -6.26 12.03
CA ALA A 145 20.49 -7.32 11.87
C ALA A 145 20.50 -7.95 10.47
N ARG A 146 19.37 -7.85 9.74
CA ARG A 146 19.22 -8.32 8.36
C ARG A 146 19.45 -7.23 7.30
N ASN A 147 19.94 -6.04 7.66
CA ASN A 147 20.05 -4.87 6.77
C ASN A 147 20.77 -5.15 5.44
N GLN A 148 21.79 -6.02 5.43
CA GLN A 148 22.53 -6.40 4.23
C GLN A 148 21.75 -7.32 3.28
N SER A 149 20.69 -7.92 3.75
CA SER A 149 19.82 -8.82 2.97
C SER A 149 18.36 -8.34 2.94
N LEU A 150 18.10 -7.10 3.34
CA LEU A 150 16.80 -6.44 3.33
C LEU A 150 16.77 -5.39 2.21
N PHE A 151 15.84 -5.54 1.27
CA PHE A 151 15.73 -4.67 0.09
C PHE A 151 14.32 -4.09 -0.03
N GLY A 152 14.23 -2.83 -0.46
CA GLY A 152 12.96 -2.20 -0.82
C GLY A 152 12.69 -2.27 -2.32
N ILE A 153 11.50 -2.70 -2.72
CA ILE A 153 11.05 -2.71 -4.12
C ILE A 153 9.62 -2.19 -4.16
N VAL A 154 9.42 -1.02 -4.75
CA VAL A 154 8.07 -0.43 -4.90
C VAL A 154 7.21 -1.34 -5.77
N ASN A 155 5.96 -1.59 -5.37
CA ASN A 155 5.00 -2.34 -6.17
C ASN A 155 4.68 -1.60 -7.47
N GLY A 156 4.44 -2.34 -8.54
CA GLY A 156 3.91 -1.78 -9.79
C GLY A 156 2.39 -1.74 -9.80
N VAL A 157 1.84 -1.04 -10.77
CA VAL A 157 0.42 -1.05 -11.12
C VAL A 157 0.23 -1.72 -12.48
N ASP A 158 -0.86 -2.44 -12.62
CA ASP A 158 -1.29 -3.02 -13.89
C ASP A 158 -2.04 -1.96 -14.72
N TYR A 159 -1.35 -1.38 -15.69
CA TYR A 159 -1.92 -0.39 -16.59
C TYR A 159 -2.94 -0.98 -17.59
N SER A 160 -3.09 -2.30 -17.67
CA SER A 160 -4.22 -2.88 -18.42
C SER A 160 -5.57 -2.69 -17.72
N LEU A 161 -5.53 -2.50 -16.39
CA LEU A 161 -6.70 -2.27 -15.54
C LEU A 161 -6.92 -0.79 -15.21
N TYR A 162 -5.82 -0.02 -15.15
CA TYR A 162 -5.81 1.38 -14.73
C TYR A 162 -5.18 2.26 -15.80
N ASP A 163 -5.92 2.51 -16.89
CA ASP A 163 -5.51 3.37 -17.99
C ASP A 163 -6.68 4.27 -18.44
N PRO A 164 -6.60 5.59 -18.19
CA PRO A 164 -7.70 6.49 -18.52
C PRO A 164 -8.02 6.55 -20.03
N SER A 165 -7.12 6.08 -20.89
CA SER A 165 -7.35 6.09 -22.35
C SER A 165 -8.35 5.02 -22.81
N ASN A 166 -8.50 3.93 -22.05
CA ASN A 166 -9.36 2.80 -22.41
C ASN A 166 -10.20 2.25 -21.24
N ASP A 167 -10.20 2.89 -20.09
CA ASP A 167 -10.96 2.47 -18.91
C ASP A 167 -12.47 2.61 -19.17
N VAL A 168 -13.15 1.48 -19.24
CA VAL A 168 -14.60 1.39 -19.55
C VAL A 168 -15.51 1.91 -18.42
N LYS A 169 -14.97 2.17 -17.23
CA LYS A 169 -15.71 2.70 -16.08
C LYS A 169 -15.82 4.22 -16.10
N LEU A 170 -15.00 4.89 -16.89
CA LEU A 170 -15.00 6.35 -16.97
C LEU A 170 -16.21 6.87 -17.77
N TYR A 171 -16.63 8.07 -17.45
CA TYR A 171 -17.63 8.78 -18.25
C TYR A 171 -17.05 9.25 -19.58
N ARG A 172 -15.76 9.62 -19.61
CA ARG A 172 -15.00 10.00 -20.78
C ARG A 172 -13.56 9.55 -20.66
N ASN A 173 -13.07 8.78 -21.62
CA ASN A 173 -11.66 8.40 -21.72
C ASN A 173 -10.79 9.59 -22.14
N TYR A 174 -9.54 9.58 -21.71
CA TYR A 174 -8.55 10.62 -22.03
C TYR A 174 -7.13 10.08 -21.91
N SER A 175 -6.18 10.83 -22.46
CA SER A 175 -4.74 10.59 -22.34
C SER A 175 -4.03 11.85 -21.85
N GLU A 176 -2.72 11.81 -21.75
CA GLU A 176 -1.88 12.96 -21.41
C GLU A 176 -2.07 14.16 -22.36
N TYR A 177 -2.50 13.93 -23.61
CA TYR A 177 -2.69 14.98 -24.61
C TYR A 177 -4.01 15.74 -24.48
N ASN A 178 -5.02 15.16 -23.84
CA ASN A 178 -6.36 15.75 -23.69
C ASN A 178 -6.93 15.60 -22.27
N HIS A 179 -6.04 15.48 -21.28
CA HIS A 179 -6.43 15.30 -19.88
C HIS A 179 -7.31 16.42 -19.33
N ARG A 180 -7.11 17.67 -19.78
CA ARG A 180 -7.91 18.82 -19.31
C ARG A 180 -9.40 18.62 -19.57
N GLU A 181 -9.77 18.32 -20.84
CA GLU A 181 -11.17 18.09 -21.20
C GLU A 181 -11.70 16.77 -20.64
N GLY A 182 -10.83 15.74 -20.61
CA GLY A 182 -11.18 14.42 -20.08
C GLY A 182 -11.51 14.48 -18.59
N LYS A 183 -10.63 15.05 -17.79
CA LYS A 183 -10.83 15.20 -16.33
C LYS A 183 -12.00 16.12 -16.02
N ALA A 184 -12.16 17.25 -16.75
CA ALA A 184 -13.30 18.15 -16.55
C ALA A 184 -14.64 17.45 -16.80
N ALA A 185 -14.74 16.63 -17.85
CA ALA A 185 -15.95 15.86 -18.15
C ALA A 185 -16.23 14.82 -17.06
N ASN A 186 -15.22 14.06 -16.62
CA ASN A 186 -15.36 13.08 -15.53
C ASN A 186 -15.75 13.75 -14.22
N LYS A 187 -15.16 14.92 -13.89
CA LYS A 187 -15.51 15.68 -12.68
C LYS A 187 -16.98 16.11 -12.70
N ALA A 188 -17.45 16.69 -13.79
CA ALA A 188 -18.83 17.16 -13.91
C ALA A 188 -19.86 16.02 -13.76
N GLU A 189 -19.60 14.85 -14.37
CA GLU A 189 -20.49 13.71 -14.25
C GLU A 189 -20.42 13.06 -12.86
N LEU A 190 -19.24 13.01 -12.23
CA LEU A 190 -19.12 12.51 -10.86
C LEU A 190 -19.82 13.45 -9.86
N GLN A 191 -19.68 14.76 -10.00
CA GLN A 191 -20.43 15.74 -9.18
C GLN A 191 -21.93 15.47 -9.26
N LYS A 192 -22.49 15.27 -10.47
CA LYS A 192 -23.92 14.91 -10.64
C LYS A 192 -24.28 13.60 -9.96
N GLN A 193 -23.48 12.55 -10.18
CA GLN A 193 -23.73 11.23 -9.60
C GLN A 193 -23.75 11.26 -8.07
N LEU A 194 -22.89 12.08 -7.46
CA LEU A 194 -22.74 12.18 -6.01
C LEU A 194 -23.63 13.25 -5.36
N GLY A 195 -24.39 14.02 -6.16
CA GLY A 195 -25.25 15.12 -5.65
C GLY A 195 -24.47 16.33 -5.16
N LEU A 196 -23.22 16.50 -5.60
CA LEU A 196 -22.40 17.67 -5.30
C LEU A 196 -22.77 18.83 -6.23
N GLU A 197 -22.36 20.05 -5.85
CA GLU A 197 -22.47 21.20 -6.76
C GLU A 197 -21.69 20.94 -8.04
N VAL A 198 -22.39 20.99 -9.18
CA VAL A 198 -21.74 20.83 -10.50
C VAL A 198 -21.06 22.13 -10.90
N ASN A 199 -19.76 22.20 -10.64
CA ASN A 199 -18.97 23.41 -10.90
C ASN A 199 -17.53 23.03 -11.26
N PRO A 200 -17.05 23.35 -12.48
CA PRO A 200 -15.70 23.00 -12.90
C PRO A 200 -14.60 23.71 -12.11
N ASN A 201 -14.93 24.83 -11.48
CA ASN A 201 -13.98 25.64 -10.70
C ASN A 201 -13.78 25.16 -9.25
N LYS A 202 -14.45 24.08 -8.84
CA LYS A 202 -14.19 23.48 -7.52
C LYS A 202 -12.91 22.65 -7.56
N TYR A 203 -12.12 22.75 -6.51
CA TYR A 203 -10.99 21.87 -6.26
C TYR A 203 -11.47 20.59 -5.60
N MET A 204 -11.40 19.47 -6.29
CA MET A 204 -11.91 18.19 -5.80
C MET A 204 -10.79 17.35 -5.20
N ILE A 205 -10.89 17.07 -3.90
CA ILE A 205 -9.97 16.18 -3.16
C ILE A 205 -10.62 14.82 -3.02
N GLY A 206 -9.96 13.78 -3.51
CA GLY A 206 -10.32 12.38 -3.32
C GLY A 206 -9.60 11.74 -2.13
N LEU A 207 -10.29 10.84 -1.43
CA LEU A 207 -9.72 9.96 -0.41
C LEU A 207 -10.29 8.55 -0.62
N ILE A 208 -9.43 7.60 -0.98
CA ILE A 208 -9.79 6.19 -1.15
C ILE A 208 -8.93 5.37 -0.22
N SER A 209 -9.51 4.76 0.83
CA SER A 209 -8.75 3.92 1.74
C SER A 209 -9.64 3.06 2.63
N ARG A 210 -9.02 2.11 3.34
CA ARG A 210 -9.61 1.59 4.57
C ARG A 210 -9.64 2.72 5.60
N LEU A 211 -10.77 2.93 6.26
CA LEU A 211 -10.95 4.01 7.23
C LEU A 211 -10.39 3.59 8.60
N THR A 212 -9.06 3.65 8.73
CA THR A 212 -8.32 3.23 9.93
C THR A 212 -7.28 4.28 10.34
N ASP A 213 -6.78 4.19 11.58
CA ASP A 213 -5.73 5.09 12.11
C ASP A 213 -4.48 5.11 11.23
N GLN A 214 -4.11 3.97 10.65
CA GLN A 214 -2.97 3.87 9.73
C GLN A 214 -3.02 4.92 8.62
N LYS A 215 -4.21 5.31 8.19
CA LYS A 215 -4.41 6.23 7.06
C LYS A 215 -4.39 7.71 7.45
N GLY A 216 -4.10 8.03 8.73
CA GLY A 216 -3.99 9.40 9.21
C GLY A 216 -5.32 10.14 9.26
N LEU A 217 -6.42 9.42 9.49
CA LEU A 217 -7.76 10.00 9.49
C LEU A 217 -8.04 10.86 10.73
N ASP A 218 -7.26 10.73 11.78
CA ASP A 218 -7.24 11.66 12.91
C ASP A 218 -6.73 13.05 12.49
N LEU A 219 -5.70 13.12 11.63
CA LEU A 219 -5.25 14.38 11.02
C LEU A 219 -6.33 14.97 10.10
N VAL A 220 -7.02 14.12 9.33
CA VAL A 220 -8.14 14.56 8.49
C VAL A 220 -9.27 15.10 9.36
N ARG A 221 -9.62 14.40 10.45
CA ARG A 221 -10.64 14.88 11.43
C ARG A 221 -10.31 16.27 11.98
N TYR A 222 -9.06 16.48 12.34
CA TYR A 222 -8.58 17.78 12.82
C TYR A 222 -8.67 18.87 11.73
N ALA A 223 -8.49 18.49 10.47
CA ALA A 223 -8.41 19.42 9.35
C ALA A 223 -9.77 19.76 8.70
N MET A 224 -10.80 18.90 8.82
CA MET A 224 -12.03 18.98 8.03
C MET A 224 -12.67 20.37 8.00
N ASP A 225 -12.85 21.02 9.15
CA ASP A 225 -13.49 22.34 9.22
C ASP A 225 -12.69 23.45 8.50
N ARG A 226 -11.39 23.23 8.29
CA ARG A 226 -10.48 24.15 7.59
C ARG A 226 -10.27 23.79 6.13
N LEU A 227 -10.55 22.55 5.74
CA LEU A 227 -10.48 22.09 4.36
C LEU A 227 -11.76 22.40 3.57
N ILE A 228 -12.92 22.43 4.27
CA ILE A 228 -14.22 22.70 3.65
C ILE A 228 -14.39 24.21 3.50
N ASP A 229 -14.34 24.69 2.28
CA ASP A 229 -14.64 26.07 1.91
C ASP A 229 -15.50 26.14 0.64
N ASP A 230 -15.73 27.35 0.12
CA ASP A 230 -16.59 27.52 -1.05
C ASP A 230 -15.97 27.01 -2.37
N ASN A 231 -14.67 26.76 -2.38
CA ASN A 231 -13.95 26.32 -3.58
C ASN A 231 -13.54 24.84 -3.53
N THR A 232 -13.82 24.13 -2.43
CA THR A 232 -13.34 22.76 -2.21
C THR A 232 -14.47 21.75 -2.17
N GLN A 233 -14.27 20.62 -2.84
CA GLN A 233 -15.10 19.43 -2.69
C GLN A 233 -14.26 18.26 -2.18
N ILE A 234 -14.82 17.45 -1.29
CA ILE A 234 -14.15 16.28 -0.71
C ILE A 234 -15.00 15.03 -0.97
N VAL A 235 -14.39 14.04 -1.63
CA VAL A 235 -15.06 12.76 -1.92
C VAL A 235 -14.29 11.64 -1.24
N VAL A 236 -14.98 10.92 -0.35
CA VAL A 236 -14.42 9.80 0.42
C VAL A 236 -15.04 8.49 -0.04
N ILE A 237 -14.21 7.48 -0.27
CA ILE A 237 -14.62 6.10 -0.57
C ILE A 237 -13.86 5.15 0.37
N GLY A 238 -14.59 4.33 1.11
CA GLY A 238 -13.99 3.31 1.97
C GLY A 238 -14.86 2.89 3.13
N THR A 239 -14.41 1.86 3.82
CA THR A 239 -15.03 1.34 5.05
C THR A 239 -13.95 1.07 6.10
N GLY A 240 -14.33 1.02 7.38
CA GLY A 240 -13.38 0.69 8.44
C GLY A 240 -13.89 0.97 9.84
N ASP A 241 -13.19 1.80 10.60
CA ASP A 241 -13.56 2.14 11.95
C ASP A 241 -14.85 2.97 11.96
N PRO A 242 -15.87 2.57 12.72
CA PRO A 242 -17.15 3.28 12.80
C PRO A 242 -17.00 4.77 13.15
N SER A 243 -16.02 5.14 13.95
CA SER A 243 -15.80 6.54 14.34
C SER A 243 -15.39 7.43 13.18
N TYR A 244 -14.65 6.89 12.21
CA TYR A 244 -14.28 7.60 10.98
C TYR A 244 -15.42 7.59 9.96
N GLU A 245 -16.14 6.47 9.84
CA GLU A 245 -17.33 6.40 9.00
C GLU A 245 -18.39 7.42 9.41
N GLU A 246 -18.69 7.51 10.71
CA GLU A 246 -19.65 8.48 11.28
C GLU A 246 -19.19 9.93 11.07
N MET A 247 -17.89 10.20 11.26
CA MET A 247 -17.31 11.51 10.99
C MET A 247 -17.57 11.96 9.55
N PHE A 248 -17.27 11.12 8.58
CA PHE A 248 -17.48 11.49 7.17
C PHE A 248 -18.97 11.63 6.81
N ARG A 249 -19.84 10.77 7.35
CA ARG A 249 -21.30 10.92 7.19
C ARG A 249 -21.81 12.24 7.76
N TYR A 250 -21.28 12.64 8.92
CA TYR A 250 -21.62 13.92 9.55
C TYR A 250 -21.23 15.11 8.67
N TYR A 251 -19.99 15.16 8.17
CA TYR A 251 -19.54 16.24 7.30
C TYR A 251 -20.31 16.27 5.96
N ALA A 252 -20.62 15.12 5.39
CA ALA A 252 -21.45 15.02 4.17
C ALA A 252 -22.89 15.50 4.43
N TRP A 253 -23.45 15.22 5.60
CA TRP A 253 -24.76 15.72 5.96
C TRP A 253 -24.78 17.24 6.17
N CYS A 254 -23.77 17.80 6.82
CA CYS A 254 -23.66 19.24 7.03
C CYS A 254 -23.34 20.04 5.76
N ASN A 255 -22.64 19.42 4.78
CA ASN A 255 -22.09 20.08 3.60
C ASN A 255 -22.36 19.24 2.34
N SER A 256 -23.61 18.93 2.07
CA SER A 256 -24.01 17.95 1.04
C SER A 256 -23.66 18.36 -0.40
N ASP A 257 -23.43 19.63 -0.65
CA ASP A 257 -22.98 20.20 -1.92
C ASP A 257 -21.44 20.18 -2.09
N LYS A 258 -20.70 19.93 -1.00
CA LYS A 258 -19.22 19.97 -0.95
C LYS A 258 -18.58 18.66 -0.54
N VAL A 259 -19.25 17.84 0.27
CA VAL A 259 -18.67 16.59 0.81
C VAL A 259 -19.56 15.40 0.45
N SER A 260 -18.95 14.36 -0.12
CA SER A 260 -19.59 13.08 -0.38
C SER A 260 -18.87 11.95 0.35
N ALA A 261 -19.60 11.28 1.26
CA ALA A 261 -19.10 10.14 2.03
C ALA A 261 -19.69 8.83 1.48
N ASN A 262 -18.88 8.08 0.75
CA ASN A 262 -19.25 6.81 0.15
C ASN A 262 -18.69 5.67 1.00
N ILE A 263 -19.42 5.28 2.04
CA ILE A 263 -18.98 4.28 3.02
C ILE A 263 -19.27 2.87 2.48
N LEU A 264 -18.50 2.50 1.49
CA LEU A 264 -18.59 1.20 0.81
C LEU A 264 -17.27 0.90 0.07
N TYR A 265 -17.10 -0.36 -0.32
CA TYR A 265 -16.11 -0.75 -1.33
C TYR A 265 -16.76 -0.65 -2.71
N SER A 266 -16.20 0.16 -3.59
CA SER A 266 -16.67 0.29 -4.97
C SER A 266 -15.50 0.54 -5.91
N ASP A 267 -15.17 -0.46 -6.68
CA ASP A 267 -14.14 -0.38 -7.71
C ASP A 267 -14.56 0.58 -8.85
N ASP A 268 -15.83 0.55 -9.27
CA ASP A 268 -16.38 1.47 -10.27
C ASP A 268 -16.25 2.94 -9.85
N LEU A 269 -16.66 3.25 -8.62
CA LEU A 269 -16.59 4.62 -8.11
C LEU A 269 -15.14 5.08 -7.89
N ALA A 270 -14.24 4.15 -7.51
CA ALA A 270 -12.82 4.45 -7.36
C ALA A 270 -12.19 4.91 -8.68
N HIS A 271 -12.43 4.20 -9.79
CA HIS A 271 -11.95 4.58 -11.12
C HIS A 271 -12.46 5.96 -11.54
N LYS A 272 -13.76 6.23 -11.32
CA LYS A 272 -14.37 7.53 -11.60
C LYS A 272 -13.73 8.65 -10.77
N LEU A 273 -13.44 8.39 -9.49
CA LEU A 273 -12.81 9.36 -8.61
C LEU A 273 -11.34 9.60 -9.02
N TYR A 274 -10.58 8.57 -9.44
CA TYR A 274 -9.24 8.76 -9.99
C TYR A 274 -9.26 9.70 -11.19
N ALA A 275 -10.25 9.58 -12.08
CA ALA A 275 -10.34 10.42 -13.26
C ALA A 275 -10.86 11.84 -12.96
N ALA A 276 -11.75 12.00 -11.98
CA ALA A 276 -12.46 13.25 -11.69
C ALA A 276 -11.72 14.17 -10.71
N ALA A 277 -11.06 13.61 -9.70
CA ALA A 277 -10.41 14.40 -8.65
C ALA A 277 -9.23 15.22 -9.21
N ASP A 278 -8.97 16.38 -8.60
CA ASP A 278 -7.77 17.17 -8.86
C ASP A 278 -6.61 16.65 -8.02
N ALA A 279 -6.89 16.31 -6.76
CA ALA A 279 -5.88 15.76 -5.86
C ALA A 279 -6.40 14.56 -5.07
N PHE A 280 -5.45 13.72 -4.63
CA PHE A 280 -5.68 12.64 -3.65
C PHE A 280 -4.95 12.91 -2.35
N LEU A 281 -5.66 12.86 -1.22
CA LEU A 281 -5.10 13.09 0.10
C LEU A 281 -4.74 11.77 0.78
N MET A 282 -3.47 11.60 1.13
CA MET A 282 -2.91 10.41 1.77
C MET A 282 -1.99 10.78 2.95
N PRO A 283 -2.54 11.21 4.11
CA PRO A 283 -1.76 11.67 5.26
C PRO A 283 -1.33 10.52 6.19
N SER A 284 -1.00 9.37 5.63
CA SER A 284 -0.81 8.11 6.35
C SER A 284 0.22 8.21 7.49
N LEU A 285 -0.10 7.59 8.64
CA LEU A 285 0.84 7.41 9.75
C LEU A 285 2.03 6.54 9.33
N PHE A 286 1.75 5.49 8.58
CA PHE A 286 2.73 4.71 7.84
C PHE A 286 2.07 4.13 6.59
N GLU A 287 2.83 4.03 5.50
CA GLU A 287 2.34 3.50 4.23
C GLU A 287 3.45 2.67 3.57
N PRO A 288 3.44 1.34 3.72
CA PRO A 288 4.51 0.50 3.19
C PRO A 288 4.82 0.77 1.72
N CYS A 289 3.81 0.80 0.87
CA CYS A 289 3.92 1.15 -0.54
C CYS A 289 2.95 2.27 -0.92
N GLY A 290 1.65 2.05 -0.70
CA GLY A 290 0.58 2.82 -1.30
C GLY A 290 0.41 2.48 -2.78
N LEU A 291 -0.82 2.19 -3.18
CA LEU A 291 -1.18 2.00 -4.60
C LEU A 291 -2.00 3.18 -5.12
N THR A 292 -2.75 3.84 -4.26
CA THR A 292 -3.64 4.96 -4.63
C THR A 292 -2.87 6.08 -5.33
N GLN A 293 -1.70 6.51 -4.82
CA GLN A 293 -0.90 7.56 -5.46
C GLN A 293 -0.33 7.11 -6.80
N ILE A 294 0.06 5.83 -6.92
CA ILE A 294 0.62 5.29 -8.17
C ILE A 294 -0.46 5.25 -9.26
N ILE A 295 -1.67 4.83 -8.90
CA ILE A 295 -2.81 4.85 -9.81
C ILE A 295 -3.20 6.30 -10.14
N ALA A 296 -3.28 7.17 -9.12
CA ALA A 296 -3.65 8.58 -9.29
C ALA A 296 -2.74 9.29 -10.29
N PHE A 297 -1.43 9.06 -10.25
CA PHE A 297 -0.49 9.59 -11.24
C PHE A 297 -0.90 9.27 -12.67
N HIS A 298 -1.24 8.02 -12.93
CA HIS A 298 -1.58 7.59 -14.28
C HIS A 298 -2.90 8.22 -14.80
N TYR A 299 -3.79 8.61 -13.86
CA TYR A 299 -5.02 9.37 -14.15
C TYR A 299 -4.83 10.90 -14.13
N GLY A 300 -3.60 11.39 -13.94
CA GLY A 300 -3.30 12.82 -13.83
C GLY A 300 -3.92 13.48 -12.60
N THR A 301 -4.10 12.73 -11.53
CA THR A 301 -4.59 13.24 -10.24
C THR A 301 -3.43 13.35 -9.26
N ILE A 302 -3.25 14.53 -8.68
CA ILE A 302 -2.04 14.90 -7.97
C ILE A 302 -2.08 14.43 -6.51
N PRO A 303 -1.12 13.62 -6.05
CA PRO A 303 -1.08 13.19 -4.65
C PRO A 303 -0.64 14.30 -3.70
N ILE A 304 -1.31 14.38 -2.55
CA ILE A 304 -0.91 15.16 -1.37
C ILE A 304 -0.63 14.15 -0.26
N VAL A 305 0.62 13.96 0.12
CA VAL A 305 1.03 12.83 0.94
C VAL A 305 1.83 13.24 2.16
N ARG A 306 1.81 12.41 3.20
CA ARG A 306 2.85 12.46 4.21
C ARG A 306 4.07 11.65 3.76
N GLU A 307 5.28 12.16 4.03
CA GLU A 307 6.55 11.53 3.67
C GLU A 307 6.84 10.29 4.54
N THR A 308 6.28 9.14 4.14
CA THR A 308 6.51 7.83 4.78
C THR A 308 6.47 6.72 3.73
N GLY A 309 7.29 5.71 3.91
CA GLY A 309 7.34 4.50 3.09
C GLY A 309 7.29 4.77 1.59
N GLY A 310 6.40 4.06 0.90
CA GLY A 310 6.26 4.19 -0.55
C GLY A 310 5.72 5.54 -1.03
N LEU A 311 5.03 6.31 -0.18
CA LEU A 311 4.60 7.67 -0.53
C LEU A 311 5.83 8.57 -0.73
N LYS A 312 6.82 8.49 0.16
CA LYS A 312 8.07 9.23 0.04
C LYS A 312 8.91 8.78 -1.17
N ASP A 313 8.89 7.49 -1.49
CA ASP A 313 9.66 6.94 -2.60
C ASP A 313 9.05 7.28 -3.97
N THR A 314 7.73 7.52 -4.04
CA THR A 314 7.01 7.68 -5.31
C THR A 314 6.59 9.10 -5.62
N VAL A 315 6.37 9.96 -4.61
CA VAL A 315 5.92 11.34 -4.79
C VAL A 315 7.08 12.30 -4.62
N ILE A 316 7.38 13.07 -5.66
CA ILE A 316 8.41 14.11 -5.65
C ILE A 316 7.70 15.44 -5.39
N PRO A 317 8.00 16.13 -4.26
CA PRO A 317 7.38 17.42 -3.95
C PRO A 317 7.59 18.45 -5.04
N LEU A 318 6.55 19.25 -5.31
CA LEU A 318 6.64 20.37 -6.25
C LEU A 318 7.71 21.39 -5.81
N ASN A 319 8.59 21.72 -6.74
CA ASN A 319 9.41 22.95 -6.70
C ASN A 319 8.87 23.91 -7.76
N GLU A 320 8.09 24.91 -7.32
CA GLU A 320 7.45 25.87 -8.23
C GLU A 320 8.45 26.78 -8.97
N PHE A 321 9.65 26.98 -8.41
CA PHE A 321 10.68 27.83 -9.01
C PHE A 321 11.43 27.14 -10.15
N GLU A 322 11.56 25.82 -10.07
CA GLU A 322 12.22 25.00 -11.09
C GLU A 322 11.21 24.29 -12.00
N ASP A 323 9.93 24.40 -11.67
CA ASP A 323 8.83 23.66 -12.31
C ASP A 323 9.13 22.15 -12.40
N THR A 324 9.47 21.57 -11.23
CA THR A 324 9.75 20.14 -11.07
C THR A 324 8.87 19.52 -10.00
N GLY A 325 8.80 18.19 -9.96
CA GLY A 325 7.96 17.46 -9.02
C GLY A 325 6.61 17.05 -9.60
N ASP A 326 5.92 16.17 -8.88
CA ASP A 326 4.69 15.51 -9.35
C ASP A 326 3.61 15.40 -8.27
N GLY A 327 3.81 16.05 -7.12
CA GLY A 327 2.85 16.05 -6.01
C GLY A 327 3.22 17.02 -4.91
N PHE A 328 2.55 16.87 -3.77
CA PHE A 328 2.79 17.68 -2.57
C PHE A 328 3.06 16.76 -1.38
N SER A 329 3.96 17.18 -0.50
CA SER A 329 4.26 16.39 0.70
C SER A 329 4.45 17.24 1.94
N PHE A 330 4.26 16.60 3.11
CA PHE A 330 4.63 17.12 4.42
C PHE A 330 5.32 16.04 5.24
N SER A 331 6.21 16.43 6.14
CA SER A 331 7.09 15.46 6.81
C SER A 331 6.56 14.98 8.14
N ASN A 332 6.12 15.91 9.02
CA ASN A 332 5.69 15.54 10.36
C ASN A 332 4.24 15.04 10.37
N TYR A 333 3.94 14.09 11.27
CA TYR A 333 2.57 13.66 11.51
C TYR A 333 1.80 14.75 12.28
N ASN A 334 1.35 15.76 11.55
CA ASN A 334 0.81 17.00 12.10
C ASN A 334 -0.30 17.57 11.23
N GLY A 335 -1.44 17.93 11.84
CA GLY A 335 -2.62 18.40 11.13
C GLY A 335 -2.46 19.80 10.52
N ASP A 336 -1.66 20.69 11.11
CA ASP A 336 -1.40 22.01 10.53
C ASP A 336 -0.49 21.93 9.31
N GLU A 337 0.49 21.01 9.29
CA GLU A 337 1.28 20.74 8.09
C GLU A 337 0.41 20.18 6.96
N LEU A 338 -0.52 19.25 7.26
CA LEU A 338 -1.49 18.76 6.29
C LEU A 338 -2.30 19.92 5.69
N ILE A 339 -2.87 20.79 6.53
CA ILE A 339 -3.69 21.92 6.08
C ILE A 339 -2.87 22.88 5.23
N ASN A 340 -1.66 23.21 5.65
CA ASN A 340 -0.77 24.10 4.91
C ASN A 340 -0.42 23.51 3.54
N THR A 341 -0.17 22.21 3.48
CA THR A 341 0.14 21.52 2.22
C THR A 341 -1.06 21.47 1.28
N VAL A 342 -2.27 21.22 1.78
CA VAL A 342 -3.50 21.31 0.98
C VAL A 342 -3.74 22.73 0.50
N ASN A 343 -3.57 23.74 1.35
CA ASN A 343 -3.72 25.14 0.94
C ASN A 343 -2.69 25.56 -0.11
N TYR A 344 -1.45 25.08 -0.01
CA TYR A 344 -0.43 25.32 -1.02
C TYR A 344 -0.80 24.64 -2.35
N SER A 345 -1.30 23.40 -2.32
CA SER A 345 -1.77 22.73 -3.53
C SER A 345 -2.94 23.47 -4.19
N LYS A 346 -3.88 24.02 -3.39
CA LYS A 346 -4.98 24.87 -3.89
C LYS A 346 -4.45 26.17 -4.50
N TYR A 347 -3.47 26.81 -3.89
CA TYR A 347 -2.82 27.99 -4.44
C TYR A 347 -2.23 27.71 -5.84
N ILE A 348 -1.47 26.63 -5.97
CA ILE A 348 -0.93 26.23 -7.29
C ILE A 348 -2.05 25.94 -8.31
N TYR A 349 -3.10 25.23 -7.89
CA TYR A 349 -4.23 24.91 -8.77
C TYR A 349 -4.94 26.15 -9.31
N PHE A 350 -5.20 27.14 -8.46
CA PHE A 350 -5.97 28.33 -8.85
C PHE A 350 -5.11 29.45 -9.44
N GLU A 351 -3.92 29.67 -8.88
CA GLU A 351 -3.10 30.86 -9.21
C GLU A 351 -1.93 30.52 -10.16
N GLN A 352 -1.59 29.23 -10.31
CA GLN A 352 -0.48 28.77 -11.15
C GLN A 352 -0.91 27.61 -12.08
N PRO A 353 -1.96 27.79 -12.90
CA PRO A 353 -2.56 26.70 -13.69
C PRO A 353 -1.59 26.06 -14.70
N GLU A 354 -0.58 26.78 -15.17
CA GLU A 354 0.45 26.22 -16.06
C GLU A 354 1.35 25.24 -15.33
N ILE A 355 1.79 25.56 -14.11
CA ILE A 355 2.58 24.66 -13.25
C ILE A 355 1.77 23.42 -12.89
N TRP A 356 0.48 23.60 -12.56
CA TRP A 356 -0.43 22.49 -12.28
C TRP A 356 -0.55 21.53 -13.46
N ASP A 357 -0.70 22.05 -14.67
CA ASP A 357 -0.82 21.25 -15.89
C ASP A 357 0.47 20.51 -16.24
N HIS A 358 1.63 21.17 -16.08
CA HIS A 358 2.92 20.52 -16.24
C HIS A 358 3.11 19.38 -15.22
N MET A 359 2.64 19.57 -13.98
CA MET A 359 2.68 18.53 -12.96
C MET A 359 1.81 17.34 -13.32
N ILE A 360 0.59 17.56 -13.87
CA ILE A 360 -0.26 16.48 -14.38
C ILE A 360 0.45 15.71 -15.50
N THR A 361 1.06 16.40 -16.44
CA THR A 361 1.80 15.77 -17.54
C THR A 361 2.92 14.87 -17.01
N ARG A 362 3.76 15.40 -16.11
CA ARG A 362 4.82 14.60 -15.46
C ARG A 362 4.29 13.39 -14.70
N ALA A 363 3.16 13.55 -14.02
CA ALA A 363 2.50 12.46 -13.29
C ALA A 363 2.04 11.35 -14.24
N MET A 364 1.37 11.69 -15.34
CA MET A 364 0.86 10.72 -16.32
C MET A 364 1.97 10.01 -17.10
N GLU A 365 3.09 10.66 -17.36
CA GLU A 365 4.25 10.09 -18.04
C GLU A 365 5.09 9.17 -17.13
N LYS A 366 4.87 9.21 -15.82
CA LYS A 366 5.64 8.43 -14.85
C LYS A 366 5.37 6.93 -14.99
N ASN A 367 6.41 6.15 -15.28
CA ASN A 367 6.28 4.70 -15.41
C ASN A 367 6.46 4.00 -14.06
N LEU A 368 5.35 3.63 -13.45
CA LEU A 368 5.27 2.84 -12.22
C LEU A 368 4.57 1.49 -12.46
N SER A 369 4.71 0.93 -13.67
CA SER A 369 4.19 -0.38 -14.02
C SER A 369 4.97 -1.52 -13.34
N TRP A 370 4.34 -2.70 -13.29
CA TRP A 370 5.00 -3.94 -12.86
C TRP A 370 6.27 -4.26 -13.67
N GLY A 371 6.39 -3.78 -14.90
CA GLY A 371 7.60 -3.96 -15.70
C GLY A 371 8.86 -3.35 -15.08
N VAL A 372 8.72 -2.29 -14.28
CA VAL A 372 9.84 -1.69 -13.52
C VAL A 372 10.20 -2.53 -12.30
N SER A 373 9.20 -2.88 -11.49
CA SER A 373 9.40 -3.66 -10.25
C SER A 373 9.90 -5.07 -10.54
N LYS A 374 9.37 -5.72 -11.60
CA LYS A 374 9.78 -7.04 -12.06
C LYS A 374 11.29 -7.13 -12.26
N ARG A 375 11.92 -6.14 -12.95
CA ARG A 375 13.37 -6.14 -13.20
C ARG A 375 14.17 -6.18 -11.90
N ARG A 376 13.74 -5.46 -10.88
CA ARG A 376 14.39 -5.46 -9.56
C ARG A 376 14.29 -6.82 -8.87
N TYR A 377 13.14 -7.49 -8.97
CA TYR A 377 13.00 -8.86 -8.46
C TYR A 377 13.85 -9.84 -9.23
N GLU A 378 13.93 -9.75 -10.56
CA GLU A 378 14.79 -10.60 -11.39
C GLU A 378 16.28 -10.45 -11.05
N GLU A 379 16.75 -9.23 -10.79
CA GLU A 379 18.13 -8.97 -10.30
C GLU A 379 18.41 -9.69 -8.97
N LEU A 380 17.47 -9.61 -8.00
CA LEU A 380 17.63 -10.29 -6.72
C LEU A 380 17.55 -11.81 -6.85
N TYR A 381 16.66 -12.34 -7.70
CA TYR A 381 16.60 -13.78 -7.97
C TYR A 381 17.90 -14.28 -8.56
N ASN A 382 18.42 -13.61 -9.59
CA ASN A 382 19.69 -13.99 -10.21
C ASN A 382 20.86 -13.95 -9.22
N THR A 383 20.91 -12.92 -8.37
CA THR A 383 21.92 -12.84 -7.29
C THR A 383 21.83 -14.04 -6.33
N LEU A 384 20.60 -14.43 -5.91
CA LEU A 384 20.40 -15.55 -4.99
C LEU A 384 20.81 -16.89 -5.58
N ILE A 385 20.51 -17.13 -6.86
CA ILE A 385 20.79 -18.41 -7.53
C ILE A 385 22.16 -18.43 -8.22
N GLY A 386 22.95 -17.34 -8.14
CA GLY A 386 24.31 -17.25 -8.69
C GLY A 386 24.36 -17.15 -10.22
N ARG A 387 23.42 -16.47 -10.83
CA ARG A 387 23.35 -16.19 -12.27
C ARG A 387 23.57 -14.72 -12.60
#